data_e054828466778ff49db46b192ffc32a2
#
_entry.id   e054828466778ff49db46b192ffc32a2
#
_cell.length_a   1.000
_cell.length_b   1.000
_cell.length_c   1.000
_cell.angle_alpha   90.00
_cell.angle_beta   90.00
_cell.angle_gamma   90.00
#
_symmetry.space_group_name_H-M   'P 1'
#
loop_
_entity.id
_entity.type
_entity.pdbx_description
1 polymer ?
#
loop_
_entity_poly.entity_id
_entity_poly.type
_entity_poly.pdbx_seq_one_letter_code
_entity_poly.pdbx_strand_id
1 'polypeptide(L)'
;METRFVEIKKRLKAELIRPFLSLKEIKAKEAILIFSEPRGGSTWILELLSNIPNSATIFEPLHSNYGLFLNDERYEWGTYPDPSIKNEQLLSEWNNLLSGNSINSYVVSRSEVIDYINSDKLVIKFIMGTPFLPWVSKNIQLKYKPIYLMRHPLAVAKSTLENLYKRGEAVLIDHKWIPEGANFDLYEKNKDIFSKDRPVLHHLIGRWCMNNYFAMKETSNNEVIKVHYEDLLLHPNTVIANIFKIWNMETPPALFEKINIPSSSDFRKDFRADKNEQLKKWFIGFSNKELEEMDEILKRFEINVYSMFDILPTIPSNSLILKNKSANKV
;
A
#
# COMPACT_ATOMS: atom_id res chain seq x y z
N MET A 1 12.13 -7.03 -30.64
CA MET A 1 12.13 -8.51 -30.48
C MET A 1 12.23 -8.91 -29.00
N GLU A 2 13.10 -8.31 -28.19
CA GLU A 2 13.26 -8.56 -26.75
C GLU A 2 11.98 -8.35 -25.93
N THR A 3 11.28 -7.26 -26.14
CA THR A 3 10.03 -6.94 -25.42
C THR A 3 8.94 -7.99 -25.61
N ARG A 4 8.78 -8.50 -26.82
CA ARG A 4 7.78 -9.54 -27.14
C ARG A 4 8.12 -10.88 -26.48
N PHE A 5 9.40 -11.22 -26.39
CA PHE A 5 9.87 -12.45 -25.75
C PHE A 5 9.68 -12.40 -24.21
N VAL A 6 9.90 -11.25 -23.60
CA VAL A 6 9.66 -11.03 -22.17
C VAL A 6 8.16 -11.15 -21.84
N GLU A 7 7.29 -10.61 -22.68
CA GLU A 7 5.83 -10.71 -22.49
C GLU A 7 5.33 -12.16 -22.62
N ILE A 8 5.86 -12.91 -23.59
CA ILE A 8 5.52 -14.34 -23.77
C ILE A 8 5.95 -15.13 -22.53
N LYS A 9 7.16 -14.92 -22.00
CA LYS A 9 7.63 -15.58 -20.77
C LYS A 9 6.72 -15.28 -19.57
N LYS A 10 6.27 -14.03 -19.42
CA LYS A 10 5.36 -13.64 -18.33
C LYS A 10 3.99 -14.32 -18.45
N ARG A 11 3.44 -14.42 -19.67
CA ARG A 11 2.16 -15.12 -19.91
C ARG A 11 2.29 -16.61 -19.62
N LEU A 12 3.33 -17.26 -20.12
CA LEU A 12 3.60 -18.67 -19.85
C LEU A 12 3.74 -18.95 -18.36
N LYS A 13 4.36 -18.04 -17.59
CA LYS A 13 4.48 -18.16 -16.13
C LYS A 13 3.10 -18.20 -15.46
N ALA A 14 2.19 -17.31 -15.83
CA ALA A 14 0.84 -17.29 -15.25
C ALA A 14 0.05 -18.57 -15.59
N GLU A 15 0.16 -19.05 -16.84
CA GLU A 15 -0.51 -20.29 -17.27
C GLU A 15 0.06 -21.53 -16.56
N LEU A 16 1.36 -21.56 -16.28
CA LEU A 16 1.98 -22.63 -15.49
C LEU A 16 1.52 -22.61 -14.02
N ILE A 17 1.36 -21.44 -13.43
CA ILE A 17 1.01 -21.28 -12.00
C ILE A 17 -0.48 -21.62 -11.76
N ARG A 18 -1.37 -21.27 -12.67
CA ARG A 18 -2.82 -21.37 -12.50
C ARG A 18 -3.32 -22.76 -12.07
N PRO A 19 -2.90 -23.88 -12.69
CA PRO A 19 -3.33 -25.21 -12.27
C PRO A 19 -2.90 -25.54 -10.84
N PHE A 20 -1.70 -25.12 -10.44
CA PHE A 20 -1.21 -25.39 -9.08
C PHE A 20 -2.00 -24.62 -8.01
N LEU A 21 -2.32 -23.34 -8.25
CA LEU A 21 -3.12 -22.57 -7.30
C LEU A 21 -4.54 -23.10 -7.20
N SER A 22 -5.17 -23.49 -8.30
CA SER A 22 -6.54 -24.04 -8.28
C SER A 22 -6.62 -25.41 -7.58
N LEU A 23 -5.56 -26.24 -7.67
CA LEU A 23 -5.51 -27.55 -7.01
C LEU A 23 -5.19 -27.47 -5.51
N LYS A 24 -4.54 -26.39 -5.06
CA LYS A 24 -4.03 -26.29 -3.68
C LYS A 24 -5.06 -25.85 -2.66
N GLU A 25 -6.21 -25.33 -3.06
CA GLU A 25 -7.25 -24.81 -2.16
C GLU A 25 -6.67 -23.83 -1.11
N ILE A 26 -5.83 -22.86 -1.57
CA ILE A 26 -5.34 -21.81 -0.69
C ILE A 26 -6.53 -21.08 -0.08
N LYS A 27 -6.57 -21.03 1.24
CA LYS A 27 -7.68 -20.41 1.96
C LYS A 27 -7.52 -18.91 1.98
N ALA A 28 -8.52 -18.17 1.49
CA ALA A 28 -8.52 -16.70 1.49
C ALA A 28 -8.19 -16.10 2.87
N LYS A 29 -8.65 -16.74 3.96
CA LYS A 29 -8.36 -16.31 5.34
C LYS A 29 -6.90 -16.35 5.74
N GLU A 30 -6.07 -17.16 5.06
CA GLU A 30 -4.63 -17.28 5.33
C GLU A 30 -3.80 -16.23 4.55
N ALA A 31 -4.45 -15.40 3.71
CA ALA A 31 -3.76 -14.34 2.98
C ALA A 31 -3.23 -13.24 3.93
N ILE A 32 -2.03 -12.76 3.62
CA ILE A 32 -1.39 -11.64 4.31
C ILE A 32 -1.53 -10.42 3.38
N LEU A 33 -2.19 -9.37 3.86
CA LEU A 33 -2.54 -8.22 3.04
C LEU A 33 -1.73 -6.98 3.42
N ILE A 34 -1.27 -6.26 2.41
CA ILE A 34 -0.57 -4.98 2.53
C ILE A 34 -1.34 -3.94 1.74
N PHE A 35 -1.85 -2.91 2.42
CA PHE A 35 -2.51 -1.77 1.80
C PHE A 35 -1.63 -0.53 1.93
N SER A 36 -1.42 0.17 0.84
CA SER A 36 -0.61 1.39 0.81
C SER A 36 -0.92 2.22 -0.44
N GLU A 37 -0.58 3.49 -0.39
CA GLU A 37 -0.54 4.31 -1.59
C GLU A 37 0.64 3.94 -2.50
N PRO A 38 0.55 4.20 -3.82
CA PRO A 38 1.71 4.19 -4.70
C PRO A 38 2.81 5.08 -4.11
N ARG A 39 4.07 4.67 -4.20
CA ARG A 39 5.22 5.37 -3.60
C ARG A 39 5.25 5.38 -2.06
N GLY A 40 4.34 4.65 -1.40
CA GLY A 40 4.29 4.48 0.06
C GLY A 40 5.35 3.55 0.66
N GLY A 41 6.19 2.89 -0.15
CA GLY A 41 7.21 1.93 0.32
C GLY A 41 6.73 0.48 0.37
N SER A 42 5.53 0.20 -0.14
CA SER A 42 4.90 -1.14 -0.07
C SER A 42 5.64 -2.24 -0.82
N THR A 43 6.47 -1.91 -1.82
CA THR A 43 7.29 -2.92 -2.50
C THR A 43 8.39 -3.44 -1.56
N TRP A 44 9.00 -2.58 -0.75
CA TRP A 44 10.00 -3.00 0.22
C TRP A 44 9.43 -3.97 1.27
N ILE A 45 8.29 -3.62 1.87
CA ILE A 45 7.66 -4.54 2.85
C ILE A 45 7.16 -5.83 2.19
N LEU A 46 6.68 -5.79 0.94
CA LEU A 46 6.34 -7.00 0.19
C LEU A 46 7.57 -7.91 0.02
N GLU A 47 8.71 -7.34 -0.39
CA GLU A 47 9.97 -8.08 -0.58
C GLU A 47 10.50 -8.65 0.74
N LEU A 48 10.30 -7.96 1.86
CA LEU A 48 10.59 -8.52 3.19
C LEU A 48 9.67 -9.70 3.49
N LEU A 49 8.36 -9.52 3.38
CA LEU A 49 7.36 -10.54 3.72
C LEU A 49 7.34 -11.73 2.74
N SER A 50 7.88 -11.59 1.52
CA SER A 50 8.07 -12.73 0.60
C SER A 50 9.04 -13.79 1.13
N ASN A 51 9.73 -13.52 2.23
CA ASN A 51 10.59 -14.50 2.92
C ASN A 51 9.86 -15.29 4.00
N ILE A 52 8.55 -15.11 4.15
CA ILE A 52 7.73 -15.99 4.98
C ILE A 52 7.73 -17.39 4.33
N PRO A 53 8.08 -18.45 5.07
CA PRO A 53 8.09 -19.80 4.52
C PRO A 53 6.74 -20.19 3.92
N ASN A 54 6.79 -20.92 2.81
CA ASN A 54 5.61 -21.41 2.09
C ASN A 54 4.65 -20.27 1.68
N SER A 55 5.19 -19.12 1.27
CA SER A 55 4.38 -18.02 0.72
C SER A 55 4.79 -17.67 -0.70
N ALA A 56 3.81 -17.20 -1.49
CA ALA A 56 4.05 -16.56 -2.77
C ALA A 56 3.39 -15.18 -2.80
N THR A 57 3.83 -14.30 -3.71
CA THR A 57 3.35 -12.92 -3.73
C THR A 57 2.35 -12.66 -4.85
N ILE A 58 1.31 -11.91 -4.56
CA ILE A 58 0.40 -11.30 -5.54
C ILE A 58 0.66 -9.78 -5.54
N PHE A 59 1.05 -9.28 -6.70
CA PHE A 59 1.52 -7.92 -6.87
C PHE A 59 0.44 -7.02 -7.48
N GLU A 60 -0.03 -6.04 -6.72
CA GLU A 60 -0.92 -4.94 -7.18
C GLU A 60 -2.15 -5.41 -8.00
N PRO A 61 -2.99 -6.31 -7.47
CA PRO A 61 -4.11 -6.86 -8.22
C PRO A 61 -5.18 -5.82 -8.63
N LEU A 62 -5.23 -4.67 -7.96
CA LEU A 62 -6.14 -3.55 -8.28
C LEU A 62 -5.46 -2.45 -9.11
N HIS A 63 -4.29 -2.72 -9.73
CA HIS A 63 -3.64 -1.73 -10.59
C HIS A 63 -4.51 -1.43 -11.82
N SER A 64 -4.82 -0.15 -12.06
CA SER A 64 -5.77 0.31 -13.09
C SER A 64 -5.46 -0.18 -14.51
N ASN A 65 -4.18 -0.32 -14.87
CA ASN A 65 -3.77 -0.70 -16.24
C ASN A 65 -3.31 -2.15 -16.39
N TYR A 66 -2.97 -2.84 -15.30
CA TYR A 66 -2.33 -4.17 -15.34
C TYR A 66 -2.92 -5.16 -14.35
N GLY A 67 -3.82 -4.71 -13.47
CA GLY A 67 -4.44 -5.53 -12.43
C GLY A 67 -5.42 -6.58 -12.98
N LEU A 68 -6.29 -7.08 -12.11
CA LEU A 68 -7.25 -8.13 -12.43
C LEU A 68 -8.61 -7.59 -12.87
N PHE A 69 -8.98 -6.37 -12.45
CA PHE A 69 -10.30 -5.78 -12.64
C PHE A 69 -10.23 -4.58 -13.60
N LEU A 70 -9.68 -4.83 -14.80
CA LEU A 70 -9.55 -3.79 -15.82
C LEU A 70 -10.92 -3.36 -16.34
N ASN A 71 -11.12 -2.05 -16.46
CA ASN A 71 -12.38 -1.44 -16.93
C ASN A 71 -13.61 -1.76 -16.05
N ASP A 72 -13.39 -2.08 -14.79
CA ASP A 72 -14.48 -2.27 -13.82
C ASP A 72 -14.52 -1.05 -12.88
N GLU A 73 -15.55 -0.22 -13.03
CA GLU A 73 -15.75 1.03 -12.28
C GLU A 73 -15.78 0.79 -10.76
N ARG A 74 -16.17 -0.39 -10.31
CA ARG A 74 -16.16 -0.78 -8.89
C ARG A 74 -14.77 -0.85 -8.28
N TYR A 75 -13.72 -0.92 -9.10
CA TYR A 75 -12.31 -1.00 -8.70
C TYR A 75 -11.48 0.20 -9.19
N GLU A 76 -12.14 1.25 -9.63
CA GLU A 76 -11.45 2.48 -9.98
C GLU A 76 -10.78 3.13 -8.76
N TRP A 77 -9.79 3.94 -9.03
CA TRP A 77 -9.05 4.61 -7.96
C TRP A 77 -9.97 5.55 -7.17
N GLY A 78 -10.03 5.34 -5.87
CA GLY A 78 -10.85 6.12 -4.96
C GLY A 78 -12.25 5.53 -4.71
N THR A 79 -12.62 4.42 -5.37
CA THR A 79 -13.86 3.72 -5.05
C THR A 79 -13.83 3.23 -3.61
N TYR A 80 -14.83 3.63 -2.84
CA TYR A 80 -15.01 3.25 -1.45
C TYR A 80 -16.28 2.41 -1.29
N PRO A 81 -16.17 1.11 -1.06
CA PRO A 81 -17.32 0.28 -0.71
C PRO A 81 -17.71 0.53 0.76
N ASP A 82 -18.99 0.81 1.01
CA ASP A 82 -19.48 1.00 2.38
C ASP A 82 -19.29 -0.32 3.18
N PRO A 83 -18.52 -0.29 4.27
CA PRO A 83 -18.23 -1.48 5.05
C PRO A 83 -19.44 -2.04 5.80
N SER A 84 -20.53 -1.28 5.94
CA SER A 84 -21.80 -1.75 6.53
C SER A 84 -22.65 -2.55 5.54
N ILE A 85 -22.39 -2.42 4.24
CA ILE A 85 -23.15 -3.09 3.19
C ILE A 85 -22.46 -4.40 2.82
N LYS A 86 -23.16 -5.50 3.08
CA LYS A 86 -22.74 -6.82 2.63
C LYS A 86 -23.00 -6.96 1.13
N ASN A 87 -21.93 -7.08 0.35
CA ASN A 87 -21.98 -7.26 -1.09
C ASN A 87 -21.43 -8.66 -1.43
N GLU A 88 -22.31 -9.60 -1.75
CA GLU A 88 -21.97 -11.00 -2.01
C GLU A 88 -21.08 -11.16 -3.25
N GLN A 89 -21.28 -10.33 -4.29
CA GLN A 89 -20.45 -10.36 -5.48
C GLN A 89 -19.04 -9.91 -5.15
N LEU A 90 -18.88 -8.76 -4.47
CA LEU A 90 -17.60 -8.25 -4.04
C LEU A 90 -16.88 -9.24 -3.11
N LEU A 91 -17.63 -9.87 -2.18
CA LEU A 91 -17.08 -10.88 -1.29
C LEU A 91 -16.56 -12.10 -2.05
N SER A 92 -17.29 -12.57 -3.06
CA SER A 92 -16.86 -13.68 -3.92
C SER A 92 -15.61 -13.33 -4.72
N GLU A 93 -15.56 -12.14 -5.33
CA GLU A 93 -14.41 -11.67 -6.10
C GLU A 93 -13.16 -11.54 -5.23
N TRP A 94 -13.29 -10.97 -4.03
CA TRP A 94 -12.17 -10.87 -3.09
C TRP A 94 -11.70 -12.24 -2.58
N ASN A 95 -12.63 -13.17 -2.26
CA ASN A 95 -12.23 -14.52 -1.87
C ASN A 95 -11.46 -15.24 -2.99
N ASN A 96 -11.88 -15.09 -4.25
CA ASN A 96 -11.17 -15.64 -5.40
C ASN A 96 -9.77 -15.02 -5.57
N LEU A 97 -9.64 -13.71 -5.38
CA LEU A 97 -8.37 -13.02 -5.40
C LEU A 97 -7.45 -13.50 -4.28
N LEU A 98 -7.96 -13.54 -3.05
CA LEU A 98 -7.18 -13.89 -1.85
C LEU A 98 -6.76 -15.36 -1.82
N SER A 99 -7.48 -16.24 -2.49
CA SER A 99 -7.11 -17.67 -2.67
C SER A 99 -6.25 -17.93 -3.92
N GLY A 100 -5.95 -16.90 -4.72
CA GLY A 100 -5.13 -17.03 -5.92
C GLY A 100 -5.86 -17.63 -7.13
N ASN A 101 -7.19 -17.77 -7.09
CA ASN A 101 -7.99 -18.25 -8.22
C ASN A 101 -8.05 -17.21 -9.36
N SER A 102 -7.84 -15.94 -9.04
CA SER A 102 -7.75 -14.84 -10.01
C SER A 102 -6.31 -14.38 -10.15
N ILE A 103 -5.67 -14.72 -11.29
CA ILE A 103 -4.29 -14.30 -11.59
C ILE A 103 -4.12 -13.92 -13.05
N ASN A 104 -3.16 -13.04 -13.31
CA ASN A 104 -2.61 -12.74 -14.63
C ASN A 104 -1.07 -12.61 -14.56
N SER A 105 -0.44 -12.37 -15.69
CA SER A 105 1.02 -12.27 -15.78
C SER A 105 1.66 -11.15 -14.99
N TYR A 106 0.92 -10.08 -14.73
CA TYR A 106 1.38 -8.94 -13.94
C TYR A 106 1.39 -9.24 -12.44
N VAL A 107 0.29 -9.76 -11.92
CA VAL A 107 0.15 -10.01 -10.48
C VAL A 107 1.07 -11.11 -9.95
N VAL A 108 1.48 -12.07 -10.80
CA VAL A 108 2.43 -13.13 -10.42
C VAL A 108 3.89 -12.80 -10.76
N SER A 109 4.21 -11.55 -11.06
CA SER A 109 5.53 -11.16 -11.57
C SER A 109 6.67 -11.18 -10.53
N ARG A 110 6.37 -11.22 -9.23
CA ARG A 110 7.33 -10.99 -8.15
C ARG A 110 7.80 -12.23 -7.39
N SER A 111 7.21 -13.39 -7.59
CA SER A 111 7.66 -14.68 -7.06
C SER A 111 7.99 -15.64 -8.20
N GLU A 112 8.82 -16.62 -7.95
CA GLU A 112 9.11 -17.65 -8.95
C GLU A 112 7.99 -18.71 -9.00
N VAL A 113 7.95 -19.53 -10.06
CA VAL A 113 6.92 -20.59 -10.21
C VAL A 113 6.97 -21.55 -9.02
N ILE A 114 8.17 -21.87 -8.55
CA ILE A 114 8.37 -22.80 -7.43
C ILE A 114 7.80 -22.25 -6.11
N ASP A 115 7.78 -20.92 -5.92
CA ASP A 115 7.18 -20.31 -4.73
C ASP A 115 5.68 -20.59 -4.70
N TYR A 116 4.99 -20.47 -5.86
CA TYR A 116 3.55 -20.79 -5.95
C TYR A 116 3.28 -22.29 -5.77
N ILE A 117 4.16 -23.15 -6.31
CA ILE A 117 4.06 -24.60 -6.13
C ILE A 117 4.18 -24.98 -4.65
N ASN A 118 5.02 -24.31 -3.87
CA ASN A 118 5.27 -24.61 -2.47
C ASN A 118 4.40 -23.79 -1.51
N SER A 119 3.65 -22.78 -1.99
CA SER A 119 2.90 -21.88 -1.10
C SER A 119 1.65 -22.53 -0.51
N ASP A 120 1.37 -22.23 0.74
CA ASP A 120 0.12 -22.49 1.44
C ASP A 120 -0.64 -21.19 1.77
N LYS A 121 -0.01 -20.03 1.53
CA LYS A 121 -0.57 -18.70 1.74
C LYS A 121 -0.01 -17.70 0.73
N LEU A 122 -0.73 -16.61 0.52
CA LEU A 122 -0.34 -15.52 -0.38
C LEU A 122 -0.06 -14.24 0.40
N VAL A 123 1.00 -13.52 0.02
CA VAL A 123 1.29 -12.16 0.46
C VAL A 123 0.86 -11.20 -0.64
N ILE A 124 -0.18 -10.42 -0.41
CA ILE A 124 -0.85 -9.61 -1.44
C ILE A 124 -0.66 -8.13 -1.15
N LYS A 125 -0.15 -7.41 -2.13
CA LYS A 125 0.09 -5.97 -2.02
C LYS A 125 -0.90 -5.18 -2.87
N PHE A 126 -1.62 -4.25 -2.22
CA PHE A 126 -2.55 -3.31 -2.85
C PHE A 126 -1.98 -1.89 -2.78
N ILE A 127 -1.90 -1.20 -3.94
CA ILE A 127 -1.50 0.22 -4.03
C ILE A 127 -2.67 1.15 -4.34
N MET A 128 -3.79 0.62 -4.79
CA MET A 128 -5.00 1.38 -5.12
C MET A 128 -6.20 0.90 -4.29
N GLY A 129 -5.95 0.02 -3.33
CA GLY A 129 -6.96 -0.64 -2.53
C GLY A 129 -7.18 -0.04 -1.14
N THR A 130 -6.48 1.04 -0.77
CA THR A 130 -6.61 1.64 0.56
C THR A 130 -8.06 2.00 0.92
N PRO A 131 -8.89 2.54 0.01
CA PRO A 131 -10.30 2.80 0.30
C PRO A 131 -11.14 1.52 0.57
N PHE A 132 -10.68 0.36 0.10
CA PHE A 132 -11.34 -0.93 0.37
C PHE A 132 -11.02 -1.50 1.76
N LEU A 133 -9.98 -0.99 2.42
CA LEU A 133 -9.50 -1.56 3.69
C LEU A 133 -10.58 -1.63 4.78
N PRO A 134 -11.46 -0.62 5.00
CA PRO A 134 -12.54 -0.72 5.97
C PRO A 134 -13.52 -1.87 5.64
N TRP A 135 -13.90 -2.00 4.36
CA TRP A 135 -14.80 -3.06 3.93
C TRP A 135 -14.17 -4.45 4.08
N VAL A 136 -12.92 -4.61 3.66
CA VAL A 136 -12.14 -5.87 3.80
C VAL A 136 -12.05 -6.27 5.26
N SER A 137 -11.72 -5.34 6.14
CA SER A 137 -11.54 -5.60 7.57
C SER A 137 -12.82 -6.07 8.26
N LYS A 138 -13.99 -5.63 7.79
CA LYS A 138 -15.31 -5.99 8.36
C LYS A 138 -15.94 -7.22 7.71
N ASN A 139 -15.75 -7.41 6.41
CA ASN A 139 -16.49 -8.39 5.63
C ASN A 139 -15.70 -9.66 5.31
N ILE A 140 -14.38 -9.64 5.41
CA ILE A 140 -13.52 -10.79 5.13
C ILE A 140 -12.89 -11.30 6.42
N GLN A 141 -13.12 -12.57 6.73
CA GLN A 141 -12.46 -13.20 7.85
C GLN A 141 -11.00 -13.49 7.53
N LEU A 142 -10.08 -12.74 8.14
CA LEU A 142 -8.64 -12.90 7.97
C LEU A 142 -8.00 -13.41 9.27
N LYS A 143 -7.07 -14.36 9.14
CA LYS A 143 -6.24 -14.86 10.25
C LYS A 143 -5.19 -13.82 10.65
N TYR A 144 -4.65 -13.13 9.67
CA TYR A 144 -3.61 -12.13 9.85
C TYR A 144 -4.19 -10.75 9.61
N LYS A 145 -4.09 -9.86 10.61
CA LYS A 145 -4.53 -8.47 10.46
C LYS A 145 -3.82 -7.82 9.27
N PRO A 146 -4.54 -7.16 8.34
CA PRO A 146 -3.93 -6.44 7.25
C PRO A 146 -2.93 -5.39 7.75
N ILE A 147 -1.83 -5.22 7.02
CA ILE A 147 -0.93 -4.10 7.21
C ILE A 147 -1.46 -2.91 6.43
N TYR A 148 -1.68 -1.79 7.12
CA TYR A 148 -1.94 -0.49 6.53
C TYR A 148 -0.68 0.35 6.63
N LEU A 149 0.08 0.41 5.52
CA LEU A 149 1.35 1.14 5.42
C LEU A 149 1.08 2.54 4.88
N MET A 150 1.30 3.53 5.74
CA MET A 150 1.22 4.95 5.42
C MET A 150 2.62 5.54 5.25
N ARG A 151 2.74 6.57 4.45
CA ARG A 151 3.93 7.39 4.30
C ARG A 151 3.54 8.84 4.22
N HIS A 152 4.42 9.73 4.68
CA HIS A 152 4.20 11.17 4.67
C HIS A 152 3.68 11.67 3.31
N PRO A 153 2.54 12.39 3.25
CA PRO A 153 1.88 12.78 1.99
C PRO A 153 2.77 13.62 1.08
N LEU A 154 3.58 14.54 1.62
CA LEU A 154 4.53 15.31 0.84
C LEU A 154 5.60 14.41 0.18
N ALA A 155 6.11 13.41 0.91
CA ALA A 155 7.08 12.47 0.38
C ALA A 155 6.49 11.61 -0.75
N VAL A 156 5.24 11.17 -0.60
CA VAL A 156 4.49 10.44 -1.64
C VAL A 156 4.26 11.34 -2.86
N ALA A 157 3.78 12.57 -2.66
CA ALA A 157 3.50 13.52 -3.73
C ALA A 157 4.76 13.87 -4.54
N LYS A 158 5.87 14.24 -3.88
CA LYS A 158 7.14 14.53 -4.57
C LYS A 158 7.71 13.30 -5.28
N SER A 159 7.66 12.12 -4.65
CA SER A 159 8.13 10.89 -5.30
C SER A 159 7.27 10.51 -6.51
N THR A 160 5.97 10.79 -6.49
CA THR A 160 5.07 10.60 -7.62
C THR A 160 5.42 11.54 -8.75
N LEU A 161 5.58 12.82 -8.45
CA LEU A 161 5.94 13.86 -9.42
C LEU A 161 7.26 13.55 -10.11
N GLU A 162 8.31 13.21 -9.35
CA GLU A 162 9.61 12.82 -9.92
C GLU A 162 9.51 11.58 -10.83
N ASN A 163 8.67 10.62 -10.48
CA ASN A 163 8.49 9.41 -11.29
C ASN A 163 7.76 9.71 -12.61
N LEU A 164 6.77 10.60 -12.60
CA LEU A 164 6.08 11.07 -13.81
C LEU A 164 7.05 11.82 -14.74
N TYR A 165 7.83 12.75 -14.22
CA TYR A 165 8.85 13.47 -15.00
C TYR A 165 9.88 12.54 -15.64
N LYS A 166 10.37 11.52 -14.91
CA LYS A 166 11.33 10.55 -15.44
C LYS A 166 10.80 9.71 -16.58
N ARG A 167 9.46 9.50 -16.61
CA ARG A 167 8.79 8.77 -17.71
C ARG A 167 8.42 9.66 -18.87
N GLY A 168 8.67 10.98 -18.78
CA GLY A 168 8.22 11.95 -19.78
C GLY A 168 6.70 12.08 -19.83
N GLU A 169 6.01 11.57 -18.81
CA GLU A 169 4.56 11.71 -18.68
C GLU A 169 4.28 13.13 -18.21
N ALA A 170 3.50 13.87 -19.00
CA ALA A 170 2.93 15.13 -18.52
C ALA A 170 2.12 14.80 -17.26
N VAL A 171 2.24 15.66 -16.24
CA VAL A 171 1.38 15.56 -15.05
C VAL A 171 -0.03 15.96 -15.47
N LEU A 172 -0.65 15.13 -16.29
CA LEU A 172 -2.07 15.19 -16.57
C LEU A 172 -2.75 14.74 -15.27
N ILE A 173 -2.98 15.70 -14.40
CA ILE A 173 -3.99 15.51 -13.38
C ILE A 173 -5.28 15.40 -14.15
N ASP A 174 -5.77 14.18 -14.28
CA ASP A 174 -7.05 13.95 -14.92
C ASP A 174 -8.12 14.62 -14.05
N HIS A 175 -8.51 15.83 -14.46
CA HIS A 175 -9.57 16.57 -13.80
C HIS A 175 -10.95 15.91 -13.96
N LYS A 176 -11.00 14.79 -14.72
CA LYS A 176 -12.22 14.01 -14.90
C LYS A 176 -12.43 12.97 -13.80
N TRP A 177 -11.41 12.75 -12.94
CA TRP A 177 -11.58 11.83 -11.85
C TRP A 177 -12.49 12.46 -10.78
N ILE A 178 -13.74 12.09 -10.82
CA ILE A 178 -14.75 12.44 -9.81
C ILE A 178 -15.18 11.11 -9.18
N PRO A 179 -14.87 10.88 -7.92
CA PRO A 179 -15.27 9.64 -7.24
C PRO A 179 -16.78 9.59 -7.06
N GLU A 180 -17.30 8.39 -6.86
CA GLU A 180 -18.72 8.16 -6.57
C GLU A 180 -18.99 7.88 -5.09
N GLY A 181 -20.27 7.93 -4.70
CA GLY A 181 -20.72 7.60 -3.35
C GLY A 181 -20.15 8.52 -2.28
N ALA A 182 -19.75 7.95 -1.13
CA ALA A 182 -19.22 8.73 0.00
C ALA A 182 -17.95 9.52 -0.33
N ASN A 183 -17.14 9.03 -1.27
CA ASN A 183 -15.98 9.77 -1.78
C ASN A 183 -16.38 10.98 -2.63
N PHE A 184 -17.54 10.96 -3.27
CA PHE A 184 -18.06 12.12 -4.01
C PHE A 184 -18.35 13.29 -3.07
N ASP A 185 -19.02 13.07 -1.96
CA ASP A 185 -19.32 14.10 -0.96
C ASP A 185 -18.03 14.70 -0.39
N LEU A 186 -17.06 13.85 -0.12
CA LEU A 186 -15.74 14.29 0.35
C LEU A 186 -15.01 15.11 -0.72
N TYR A 187 -15.10 14.71 -2.00
CA TYR A 187 -14.55 15.45 -3.13
C TYR A 187 -15.24 16.81 -3.29
N GLU A 188 -16.59 16.86 -3.33
CA GLU A 188 -17.34 18.10 -3.48
C GLU A 188 -17.01 19.14 -2.40
N LYS A 189 -16.87 18.69 -1.16
CA LYS A 189 -16.43 19.54 -0.03
C LYS A 189 -15.04 20.16 -0.23
N ASN A 190 -14.18 19.49 -1.00
CA ASN A 190 -12.77 19.84 -1.17
C ASN A 190 -12.35 20.10 -2.61
N LYS A 191 -13.29 20.25 -3.54
CA LYS A 191 -13.04 20.33 -4.98
C LYS A 191 -12.14 21.49 -5.43
N ASP A 192 -12.07 22.56 -4.65
CA ASP A 192 -11.17 23.68 -4.92
C ASP A 192 -9.68 23.30 -4.82
N ILE A 193 -9.33 22.25 -4.05
CA ILE A 193 -7.98 21.70 -4.00
C ILE A 193 -7.58 21.12 -5.36
N PHE A 194 -8.56 20.62 -6.13
CA PHE A 194 -8.37 19.98 -7.42
C PHE A 194 -8.61 20.94 -8.60
N SER A 195 -8.71 22.24 -8.35
CA SER A 195 -8.87 23.23 -9.41
C SER A 195 -7.59 23.39 -10.23
N LYS A 196 -7.71 23.71 -11.54
CA LYS A 196 -6.58 23.85 -12.47
C LYS A 196 -5.54 24.90 -12.04
N ASP A 197 -5.97 25.86 -11.24
CA ASP A 197 -5.12 26.97 -10.78
C ASP A 197 -4.26 26.61 -9.55
N ARG A 198 -4.50 25.43 -8.96
CA ARG A 198 -3.72 24.96 -7.80
C ARG A 198 -2.42 24.26 -8.23
N PRO A 199 -1.36 24.37 -7.43
CA PRO A 199 -0.13 23.63 -7.66
C PRO A 199 -0.37 22.10 -7.72
N VAL A 200 0.36 21.41 -8.58
CA VAL A 200 0.27 19.95 -8.74
C VAL A 200 0.46 19.19 -7.41
N LEU A 201 1.34 19.70 -6.55
CA LEU A 201 1.56 19.08 -5.23
C LEU A 201 0.30 19.11 -4.37
N HIS A 202 -0.49 20.18 -4.43
CA HIS A 202 -1.76 20.27 -3.69
C HIS A 202 -2.74 19.19 -4.16
N HIS A 203 -2.84 18.94 -5.47
CA HIS A 203 -3.67 17.87 -6.02
C HIS A 203 -3.20 16.49 -5.55
N LEU A 204 -1.89 16.23 -5.59
CA LEU A 204 -1.33 14.94 -5.17
C LEU A 204 -1.52 14.70 -3.66
N ILE A 205 -1.37 15.74 -2.83
CA ILE A 205 -1.65 15.68 -1.40
C ILE A 205 -3.15 15.48 -1.15
N GLY A 206 -4.01 16.23 -1.84
CA GLY A 206 -5.46 16.05 -1.76
C GLY A 206 -5.92 14.63 -2.12
N ARG A 207 -5.36 14.06 -3.19
CA ARG A 207 -5.63 12.66 -3.58
C ARG A 207 -5.16 11.67 -2.50
N TRP A 208 -3.98 11.90 -1.95
CA TRP A 208 -3.50 11.10 -0.83
C TRP A 208 -4.45 11.16 0.36
N CYS A 209 -4.94 12.36 0.70
CA CYS A 209 -5.91 12.56 1.78
C CYS A 209 -7.21 11.79 1.50
N MET A 210 -7.77 11.92 0.30
CA MET A 210 -9.01 11.24 -0.10
C MET A 210 -8.88 9.72 -0.01
N ASN A 211 -7.80 9.15 -0.54
CA ASN A 211 -7.59 7.70 -0.55
C ASN A 211 -7.41 7.12 0.85
N ASN A 212 -6.85 7.90 1.77
CA ASN A 212 -6.56 7.44 3.13
C ASN A 212 -7.66 7.80 4.14
N TYR A 213 -8.59 8.70 3.80
CA TYR A 213 -9.58 9.26 4.73
C TYR A 213 -10.39 8.18 5.47
N PHE A 214 -11.09 7.34 4.73
CA PHE A 214 -11.93 6.30 5.33
C PHE A 214 -11.09 5.21 6.00
N ALA A 215 -9.97 4.81 5.41
CA ALA A 215 -9.07 3.85 6.03
C ALA A 215 -8.56 4.32 7.40
N MET A 216 -8.24 5.61 7.54
CA MET A 216 -7.81 6.18 8.82
C MET A 216 -8.96 6.28 9.84
N LYS A 217 -10.15 6.70 9.41
CA LYS A 217 -11.30 6.93 10.30
C LYS A 217 -12.02 5.66 10.71
N GLU A 218 -12.15 4.70 9.80
CA GLU A 218 -13.04 3.56 9.98
C GLU A 218 -12.33 2.26 10.33
N THR A 219 -10.98 2.26 10.39
CA THR A 219 -10.23 1.09 10.86
C THR A 219 -9.59 1.34 12.23
N SER A 220 -9.81 0.40 13.14
CA SER A 220 -9.20 0.39 14.46
C SER A 220 -7.88 -0.40 14.49
N ASN A 221 -7.08 -0.20 15.54
CA ASN A 221 -5.89 -1.00 15.81
C ASN A 221 -6.18 -2.48 16.10
N ASN A 222 -7.44 -2.81 16.38
CA ASN A 222 -7.88 -4.20 16.54
C ASN A 222 -8.13 -4.90 15.20
N GLU A 223 -8.39 -4.14 14.14
CA GLU A 223 -8.71 -4.66 12.81
C GLU A 223 -7.48 -4.68 11.90
N VAL A 224 -6.63 -3.66 11.97
CA VAL A 224 -5.46 -3.50 11.09
C VAL A 224 -4.20 -3.18 11.87
N ILE A 225 -3.03 -3.44 11.27
CA ILE A 225 -1.73 -3.01 11.79
C ILE A 225 -1.34 -1.73 11.05
N LYS A 226 -1.49 -0.57 11.72
CA LYS A 226 -1.07 0.72 11.17
C LYS A 226 0.46 0.85 11.30
N VAL A 227 1.12 1.02 10.16
CA VAL A 227 2.59 1.14 10.04
C VAL A 227 2.89 2.43 9.29
N HIS A 228 3.83 3.23 9.82
CA HIS A 228 4.38 4.37 9.11
C HIS A 228 5.70 3.97 8.45
N TYR A 229 5.86 4.35 7.18
CA TYR A 229 7.10 4.09 6.44
C TYR A 229 8.32 4.65 7.15
N GLU A 230 8.18 5.80 7.78
CA GLU A 230 9.22 6.49 8.55
C GLU A 230 9.70 5.62 9.71
N ASP A 231 8.77 5.05 10.48
CA ASP A 231 9.07 4.13 11.59
C ASP A 231 9.70 2.82 11.07
N LEU A 232 9.16 2.29 9.97
CA LEU A 232 9.70 1.08 9.35
C LEU A 232 11.13 1.32 8.83
N LEU A 233 11.43 2.52 8.30
CA LEU A 233 12.77 2.87 7.84
C LEU A 233 13.76 3.03 8.99
N LEU A 234 13.36 3.73 10.06
CA LEU A 234 14.23 4.03 11.19
C LEU A 234 14.42 2.83 12.14
N HIS A 235 13.35 2.06 12.35
CA HIS A 235 13.29 0.96 13.33
C HIS A 235 12.82 -0.37 12.73
N PRO A 236 13.37 -0.82 11.59
CA PRO A 236 12.81 -1.94 10.81
C PRO A 236 12.73 -3.24 11.62
N ASN A 237 13.76 -3.58 12.38
CA ASN A 237 13.77 -4.81 13.20
C ASN A 237 12.63 -4.82 14.21
N THR A 238 12.40 -3.69 14.89
CA THR A 238 11.34 -3.57 15.90
C THR A 238 9.96 -3.64 15.26
N VAL A 239 9.75 -2.90 14.16
CA VAL A 239 8.46 -2.87 13.45
C VAL A 239 8.10 -4.26 12.93
N ILE A 240 9.03 -4.93 12.25
CA ILE A 240 8.82 -6.28 11.70
C ILE A 240 8.57 -7.29 12.82
N ALA A 241 9.43 -7.36 13.86
CA ALA A 241 9.23 -8.29 14.96
C ALA A 241 7.85 -8.12 15.63
N ASN A 242 7.37 -6.89 15.79
CA ASN A 242 6.07 -6.62 16.39
C ASN A 242 4.90 -6.97 15.45
N ILE A 243 5.03 -6.81 14.13
CA ILE A 243 4.04 -7.30 13.16
C ILE A 243 3.87 -8.82 13.33
N PHE A 244 4.97 -9.57 13.34
CA PHE A 244 4.93 -11.02 13.51
C PHE A 244 4.38 -11.44 14.88
N LYS A 245 4.70 -10.70 15.94
CA LYS A 245 4.11 -10.89 17.28
C LYS A 245 2.59 -10.70 17.28
N ILE A 246 2.08 -9.67 16.60
CA ILE A 246 0.63 -9.42 16.46
C ILE A 246 -0.05 -10.57 15.71
N TRP A 247 0.61 -11.13 14.70
CA TRP A 247 0.11 -12.28 13.94
C TRP A 247 0.25 -13.61 14.67
N ASN A 248 0.90 -13.63 15.84
CA ASN A 248 1.29 -14.85 16.55
C ASN A 248 2.08 -15.81 15.65
N MET A 249 3.05 -15.25 14.92
CA MET A 249 3.97 -15.97 14.03
C MET A 249 5.41 -15.78 14.51
N GLU A 250 6.23 -16.80 14.29
CA GLU A 250 7.67 -16.65 14.43
C GLU A 250 8.24 -15.79 13.29
N THR A 251 9.13 -14.85 13.62
CA THR A 251 9.78 -14.00 12.60
C THR A 251 10.89 -14.79 11.92
N PRO A 252 10.82 -15.05 10.60
CA PRO A 252 11.88 -15.77 9.90
C PRO A 252 13.20 -15.00 9.96
N PRO A 253 14.34 -15.61 10.33
CA PRO A 253 15.64 -14.93 10.40
C PRO A 253 16.05 -14.25 9.08
N ALA A 254 15.73 -14.85 7.94
CA ALA A 254 16.02 -14.32 6.61
C ALA A 254 15.42 -12.93 6.34
N LEU A 255 14.35 -12.54 7.07
CA LEU A 255 13.81 -11.19 6.96
C LEU A 255 14.81 -10.13 7.45
N PHE A 256 15.49 -10.40 8.57
CA PHE A 256 16.44 -9.45 9.16
C PHE A 256 17.69 -9.26 8.30
N GLU A 257 18.10 -10.29 7.57
CA GLU A 257 19.22 -10.19 6.61
C GLU A 257 18.88 -9.26 5.44
N LYS A 258 17.61 -9.22 5.02
CA LYS A 258 17.12 -8.42 3.87
C LYS A 258 16.67 -7.01 4.20
N ILE A 259 16.54 -6.66 5.47
CA ILE A 259 16.08 -5.34 5.92
C ILE A 259 16.93 -4.18 5.35
N ASN A 260 18.23 -4.40 5.17
CA ASN A 260 19.15 -3.38 4.66
C ASN A 260 19.33 -3.44 3.13
N ILE A 261 18.56 -4.28 2.43
CA ILE A 261 18.59 -4.33 0.96
C ILE A 261 17.57 -3.32 0.42
N PRO A 262 17.99 -2.41 -0.50
CA PRO A 262 17.08 -1.49 -1.15
C PRO A 262 15.96 -2.23 -1.89
N SER A 263 14.75 -1.67 -1.89
CA SER A 263 13.67 -2.20 -2.70
C SER A 263 14.03 -2.22 -4.18
N SER A 264 13.60 -3.25 -4.90
CA SER A 264 13.75 -3.36 -6.35
C SER A 264 13.09 -2.20 -7.12
N SER A 265 12.18 -1.48 -6.49
CA SER A 265 11.55 -0.27 -7.04
C SER A 265 12.31 1.02 -6.75
N ASP A 266 13.40 0.96 -5.99
CA ASP A 266 14.26 2.12 -5.73
C ASP A 266 15.36 2.20 -6.81
N PHE A 267 15.12 3.05 -7.82
CA PHE A 267 16.07 3.27 -8.91
C PHE A 267 17.38 3.94 -8.49
N ARG A 268 17.45 4.50 -7.29
CA ARG A 268 18.62 5.28 -6.83
C ARG A 268 19.70 4.41 -6.23
N LYS A 269 19.42 3.17 -5.85
CA LYS A 269 20.36 2.22 -5.16
C LYS A 269 21.06 2.81 -3.94
N ASP A 270 20.60 3.95 -3.43
CA ASP A 270 21.27 4.78 -2.43
C ASP A 270 20.70 4.55 -1.01
N PHE A 271 20.44 3.27 -0.70
CA PHE A 271 19.91 2.87 0.60
C PHE A 271 20.95 2.96 1.73
N ARG A 272 22.22 3.24 1.37
CA ARG A 272 23.31 3.42 2.33
C ARG A 272 23.43 4.86 2.85
N ALA A 273 22.69 5.79 2.27
CA ALA A 273 22.59 7.14 2.80
C ALA A 273 21.97 7.13 4.20
N ASP A 274 22.34 8.10 5.01
CA ASP A 274 21.71 8.33 6.32
C ASP A 274 20.17 8.30 6.16
N LYS A 275 19.52 7.41 6.92
CA LYS A 275 18.06 7.22 6.87
C LYS A 275 17.31 8.52 7.16
N ASN A 276 17.86 9.36 8.05
CA ASN A 276 17.29 10.67 8.34
C ASN A 276 17.38 11.59 7.13
N GLU A 277 18.50 11.60 6.41
CA GLU A 277 18.64 12.40 5.18
C GLU A 277 17.67 11.91 4.08
N GLN A 278 17.38 10.61 4.01
CA GLN A 278 16.37 10.08 3.09
C GLN A 278 14.96 10.61 3.40
N LEU A 279 14.62 10.79 4.67
CA LEU A 279 13.35 11.35 5.09
C LEU A 279 13.32 12.87 4.84
N LYS A 280 14.38 13.59 5.19
CA LYS A 280 14.46 15.05 5.07
C LYS A 280 14.40 15.57 3.62
N LYS A 281 14.94 14.82 2.65
CA LYS A 281 15.06 15.28 1.25
C LYS A 281 13.76 15.77 0.61
N TRP A 282 12.61 15.28 1.10
CA TRP A 282 11.29 15.65 0.57
C TRP A 282 10.82 17.03 1.04
N PHE A 283 11.39 17.55 2.14
CA PHE A 283 11.03 18.81 2.78
C PHE A 283 11.89 19.99 2.31
N ILE A 284 12.96 19.71 1.54
CA ILE A 284 13.88 20.75 1.07
C ILE A 284 13.22 21.56 -0.04
N GLY A 285 13.40 22.91 0.02
CA GLY A 285 13.04 23.84 -1.04
C GLY A 285 11.62 24.43 -0.92
N PHE A 286 10.96 24.29 0.23
CA PHE A 286 9.67 24.94 0.49
C PHE A 286 9.83 26.13 1.45
N SER A 287 9.09 27.20 1.17
CA SER A 287 8.84 28.29 2.10
C SER A 287 7.83 27.89 3.17
N ASN A 288 7.83 28.58 4.32
CA ASN A 288 6.82 28.34 5.35
C ASN A 288 5.39 28.51 4.82
N LYS A 289 5.16 29.47 3.93
CA LYS A 289 3.86 29.70 3.33
C LYS A 289 3.38 28.49 2.51
N GLU A 290 4.25 27.90 1.70
CA GLU A 290 3.90 26.69 0.92
C GLU A 290 3.61 25.50 1.84
N LEU A 291 4.37 25.34 2.94
CA LEU A 291 4.11 24.31 3.93
C LEU A 291 2.77 24.54 4.65
N GLU A 292 2.43 25.79 5.00
CA GLU A 292 1.14 26.15 5.59
C GLU A 292 -0.02 25.82 4.66
N GLU A 293 0.10 26.18 3.38
CA GLU A 293 -0.94 25.89 2.35
C GLU A 293 -1.17 24.38 2.18
N MET A 294 -0.11 23.55 2.21
CA MET A 294 -0.20 22.10 2.16
C MET A 294 -0.73 21.49 3.46
N ASP A 295 -0.35 22.04 4.62
CA ASP A 295 -0.82 21.58 5.92
C ASP A 295 -2.32 21.86 6.11
N GLU A 296 -2.81 22.97 5.54
CA GLU A 296 -4.25 23.27 5.51
C GLU A 296 -5.05 22.20 4.76
N ILE A 297 -4.47 21.58 3.71
CA ILE A 297 -5.12 20.45 3.04
C ILE A 297 -5.31 19.28 4.03
N LEU A 298 -4.29 18.94 4.83
CA LEU A 298 -4.42 17.87 5.84
C LEU A 298 -5.52 18.20 6.86
N LYS A 299 -5.57 19.44 7.34
CA LYS A 299 -6.58 19.90 8.32
C LYS A 299 -8.00 19.80 7.76
N ARG A 300 -8.22 20.15 6.50
CA ARG A 300 -9.53 20.05 5.82
C ARG A 300 -10.05 18.61 5.76
N PHE A 301 -9.14 17.63 5.65
CA PHE A 301 -9.46 16.21 5.73
C PHE A 301 -9.38 15.65 7.15
N GLU A 302 -9.18 16.50 8.16
CA GLU A 302 -9.04 16.11 9.58
C GLU A 302 -7.93 15.06 9.80
N ILE A 303 -6.88 15.13 8.98
CA ILE A 303 -5.72 14.25 9.08
C ILE A 303 -4.71 14.89 10.01
N ASN A 304 -4.51 14.25 11.17
CA ASN A 304 -3.62 14.71 12.23
C ASN A 304 -2.43 13.80 12.48
N VAL A 305 -2.29 12.72 11.70
CA VAL A 305 -1.17 11.77 11.83
C VAL A 305 0.12 12.30 11.21
N TYR A 306 0.03 13.29 10.34
CA TYR A 306 1.15 14.00 9.74
C TYR A 306 0.94 15.51 9.80
N SER A 307 2.05 16.24 9.81
CA SER A 307 2.10 17.70 9.63
C SER A 307 3.12 18.03 8.55
N MET A 308 2.90 19.05 7.75
CA MET A 308 3.88 19.51 6.75
C MET A 308 5.14 20.13 7.36
N PHE A 309 5.15 20.37 8.68
CA PHE A 309 6.29 20.91 9.42
C PHE A 309 7.14 19.82 10.09
N ASP A 310 6.64 18.57 10.15
CA ASP A 310 7.31 17.46 10.80
C ASP A 310 7.59 16.34 9.81
N ILE A 311 8.80 15.79 9.84
CA ILE A 311 9.22 14.68 8.98
C ILE A 311 8.60 13.35 9.43
N LEU A 312 8.37 13.21 10.71
CA LEU A 312 7.86 12.00 11.34
C LEU A 312 6.36 12.12 11.63
N PRO A 313 5.67 10.98 11.71
CA PRO A 313 4.27 10.99 12.10
C PRO A 313 4.11 11.47 13.55
N THR A 314 3.01 12.18 13.83
CA THR A 314 2.68 12.66 15.18
C THR A 314 2.34 11.53 16.15
N ILE A 315 1.90 10.39 15.61
CA ILE A 315 1.57 9.18 16.36
C ILE A 315 2.40 8.03 15.79
N PRO A 316 3.23 7.37 16.60
CA PRO A 316 4.04 6.26 16.12
C PRO A 316 3.19 5.06 15.70
N SER A 317 3.74 4.21 14.85
CA SER A 317 3.12 2.95 14.41
C SER A 317 2.66 2.09 15.60
N ASN A 318 1.54 1.40 15.46
CA ASN A 318 1.06 0.44 16.47
C ASN A 318 2.13 -0.59 16.82
N SER A 319 2.89 -1.00 15.82
CA SER A 319 4.01 -1.94 15.96
C SER A 319 5.17 -1.39 16.80
N LEU A 320 5.31 -0.08 17.00
CA LEU A 320 6.28 0.52 17.93
C LEU A 320 5.75 0.61 19.37
N ILE A 321 4.46 0.85 19.55
CA ILE A 321 3.83 1.06 20.88
C ILE A 321 3.90 -0.20 21.75
N LEU A 322 3.92 -1.40 21.16
CA LEU A 322 3.98 -2.66 21.93
C LEU A 322 5.25 -2.80 22.79
N LYS A 323 6.34 -2.14 22.42
CA LYS A 323 7.61 -2.20 23.18
C LYS A 323 7.53 -1.45 24.52
N ASN A 324 6.74 -0.37 24.59
CA ASN A 324 6.65 0.48 25.81
C ASN A 324 5.75 -0.13 26.90
N LYS A 325 4.83 -1.05 26.54
CA LYS A 325 3.99 -1.74 27.56
C LYS A 325 4.68 -2.88 28.28
N SER A 326 5.72 -3.46 27.67
CA SER A 326 6.53 -4.53 28.30
C SER A 326 7.69 -4.00 29.16
N ALA A 327 8.14 -2.74 28.93
CA ALA A 327 9.20 -2.13 29.72
C ALA A 327 8.71 -1.53 31.06
N ASN A 328 7.40 -1.31 31.22
CA ASN A 328 6.79 -0.78 32.44
C ASN A 328 6.19 -1.87 33.37
N LYS A 329 6.55 -3.13 33.16
CA LYS A 329 6.20 -4.26 34.04
C LYS A 329 7.46 -4.96 34.55
N VAL A 330 8.35 -4.21 35.16
CA VAL A 330 9.44 -4.71 36.04
C VAL A 330 9.42 -3.90 37.32
#